data_3225723a60ba7b52abc554f76d1b55fb
#
_entry.id   3225723a60ba7b52abc554f76d1b55fb
#
_cell.length_a   1.000
_cell.length_b   1.000
_cell.length_c   1.000
_cell.angle_alpha   90.00
_cell.angle_beta   90.00
_cell.angle_gamma   90.00
#
_symmetry.space_group_name_H-M   'P 1'
#
loop_
_entity.id
_entity.type
_entity.pdbx_description
1 polymer ?
#
loop_
_entity_poly.entity_id
_entity_poly.type
_entity_poly.pdbx_seq_one_letter_code
_entity_poly.pdbx_strand_id
1 'polypeptide(L)'
;MASTGASSGRPSGSSSSSSSSSSTDPLIASGLLCQMKDREKYIETFNFPYCDDVVKYEKVAKIGQGTFGEVFKARDRKNMKKFVALKKVLMENEKEGFPITALRELKILQLLKHENVVNLIEICRTRPSQHNKYKSTFYLVFDFCEHDLAGLLSNVNVKFSLGEIKKVMQQLLNGLYYIHSNKILHRDMKAANVLITKNGILKLADFGLARAFSVSKTGQQNRYTNRVVTLWYRPPELLLGDRNYGPPVDLWGAGCIMAEMWTRSPIMQGNTEIQQLTLICQLCGSITTDIWPGVESLELFNKVELPRGQKRKVKERLKPYVKDPYACDLLDRLLMLDPKKRADSDAALNHDFFWTDPMPTDLSKMLAQHTQSMFEYLAPPRRPGHMRAAHSQQMAQAKPSSTLDGGFQDRVF
;
A
#
# COMPACT_ATOMS: atom_id res chain seq x y z
N MET A 1 -24.13 21.48 -63.31
CA MET A 1 -23.54 21.03 -64.60
C MET A 1 -22.95 19.69 -64.36
N ALA A 2 -23.65 18.70 -64.71
CA ALA A 2 -23.54 17.84 -65.88
C ALA A 2 -22.42 16.81 -65.59
N SER A 3 -22.76 15.64 -65.44
CA SER A 3 -23.36 14.52 -66.17
C SER A 3 -22.30 13.51 -66.51
N THR A 4 -22.51 12.35 -66.29
CA THR A 4 -22.99 11.13 -66.95
C THR A 4 -21.87 10.08 -66.87
N GLY A 5 -21.98 8.81 -66.69
CA GLY A 5 -23.09 7.90 -66.78
C GLY A 5 -22.60 6.53 -67.20
N ALA A 6 -23.26 5.48 -66.71
CA ALA A 6 -23.48 4.20 -67.36
C ALA A 6 -22.28 3.28 -67.59
N SER A 7 -22.30 2.01 -67.51
CA SER A 7 -23.22 0.90 -67.19
C SER A 7 -22.55 -0.45 -67.57
N SER A 8 -22.95 -1.46 -66.79
CA SER A 8 -23.26 -2.84 -67.24
C SER A 8 -22.13 -3.84 -67.50
N GLY A 9 -22.28 -4.99 -66.89
CA GLY A 9 -21.89 -6.25 -67.45
C GLY A 9 -21.48 -7.33 -66.45
N ARG A 10 -22.48 -8.06 -65.83
CA ARG A 10 -22.24 -9.45 -65.40
C ARG A 10 -22.34 -10.40 -66.57
N PRO A 11 -21.63 -11.48 -66.56
CA PRO A 11 -22.30 -12.75 -66.56
C PRO A 11 -21.78 -13.76 -65.52
N SER A 12 -22.72 -14.59 -65.11
CA SER A 12 -22.64 -15.82 -64.32
C SER A 12 -21.79 -16.91 -64.91
N GLY A 13 -21.17 -17.73 -64.04
CA GLY A 13 -20.55 -18.96 -64.47
C GLY A 13 -19.96 -19.78 -63.33
N SER A 14 -20.74 -20.73 -62.83
CA SER A 14 -20.44 -22.10 -62.38
C SER A 14 -19.28 -22.40 -61.41
N SER A 15 -19.72 -22.99 -60.30
CA SER A 15 -19.04 -23.82 -59.30
C SER A 15 -18.05 -24.85 -59.88
N SER A 16 -16.86 -24.87 -59.27
CA SER A 16 -16.10 -26.12 -59.12
C SER A 16 -15.31 -26.09 -57.81
N SER A 17 -15.70 -27.00 -56.91
CA SER A 17 -14.97 -27.34 -55.69
C SER A 17 -13.61 -27.96 -56.03
N SER A 18 -12.53 -27.34 -55.62
CA SER A 18 -11.22 -27.96 -55.54
C SER A 18 -10.68 -27.82 -54.12
N SER A 19 -10.69 -28.94 -53.39
CA SER A 19 -9.97 -29.16 -52.16
C SER A 19 -8.48 -29.01 -52.42
N SER A 20 -7.89 -27.86 -52.00
CA SER A 20 -6.44 -27.71 -51.94
C SER A 20 -5.96 -28.09 -50.56
N SER A 21 -5.44 -29.29 -50.41
CA SER A 21 -4.54 -29.69 -49.34
C SER A 21 -3.30 -28.77 -49.38
N SER A 22 -3.15 -27.84 -48.43
CA SER A 22 -1.95 -27.06 -48.25
C SER A 22 -0.83 -27.95 -47.71
N SER A 23 -0.05 -28.55 -48.58
CA SER A 23 1.27 -29.07 -48.25
C SER A 23 2.18 -27.88 -47.96
N THR A 24 2.40 -27.56 -46.69
CA THR A 24 3.43 -26.65 -46.26
C THR A 24 4.79 -27.22 -46.66
N ASP A 25 5.47 -26.52 -47.56
CA ASP A 25 6.78 -26.86 -48.10
C ASP A 25 7.76 -27.08 -46.92
N PRO A 26 8.44 -28.23 -46.80
CA PRO A 26 9.37 -28.54 -45.71
C PRO A 26 10.53 -27.53 -45.59
N LEU A 27 10.89 -26.87 -46.68
CA LEU A 27 11.92 -25.84 -46.72
C LEU A 27 11.48 -24.51 -46.03
N ILE A 28 10.20 -24.13 -46.14
CA ILE A 28 9.65 -22.96 -45.47
C ILE A 28 9.55 -23.23 -43.97
N ALA A 29 9.14 -24.41 -43.55
CA ALA A 29 9.10 -24.78 -42.13
C ALA A 29 10.50 -24.82 -41.50
N SER A 30 11.51 -25.31 -42.24
CA SER A 30 12.91 -25.34 -41.78
C SER A 30 13.51 -23.93 -41.65
N GLY A 31 13.22 -23.04 -42.60
CA GLY A 31 13.67 -21.63 -42.56
C GLY A 31 13.05 -20.85 -41.41
N LEU A 32 11.76 -21.01 -41.13
CA LEU A 32 11.07 -20.43 -39.98
C LEU A 32 11.61 -20.94 -38.64
N LEU A 33 11.89 -22.25 -38.53
CA LEU A 33 12.50 -22.86 -37.33
C LEU A 33 13.92 -22.35 -37.10
N CYS A 34 14.72 -22.12 -38.15
CA CYS A 34 16.06 -21.56 -38.06
C CYS A 34 15.99 -20.10 -37.58
N GLN A 35 15.10 -19.28 -38.13
CA GLN A 35 14.89 -17.90 -37.69
C GLN A 35 14.36 -17.81 -36.27
N MET A 36 13.51 -18.74 -35.83
CA MET A 36 13.06 -18.79 -34.45
C MET A 36 14.21 -19.14 -33.48
N LYS A 37 15.08 -20.09 -33.82
CA LYS A 37 16.25 -20.43 -32.99
C LYS A 37 17.24 -19.27 -32.88
N ASP A 38 17.47 -18.55 -33.95
CA ASP A 38 18.35 -17.36 -33.94
C ASP A 38 17.75 -16.22 -33.13
N ARG A 39 16.43 -16.03 -33.16
CA ARG A 39 15.72 -15.09 -32.32
C ARG A 39 15.80 -15.45 -30.84
N GLU A 40 15.60 -16.71 -30.50
CA GLU A 40 15.70 -17.21 -29.12
C GLU A 40 17.12 -17.00 -28.58
N LYS A 41 18.14 -17.38 -29.33
CA LYS A 41 19.55 -17.18 -28.99
C LYS A 41 19.89 -15.70 -28.82
N TYR A 42 19.35 -14.83 -29.67
CA TYR A 42 19.52 -13.38 -29.54
C TYR A 42 18.88 -12.86 -28.23
N ILE A 43 17.67 -13.28 -27.91
CA ILE A 43 16.96 -12.87 -26.68
C ILE A 43 17.73 -13.35 -25.43
N GLU A 44 18.28 -14.58 -25.44
CA GLU A 44 19.07 -15.12 -24.33
C GLU A 44 20.37 -14.35 -24.09
N THR A 45 21.03 -13.92 -25.15
CA THR A 45 22.33 -13.24 -25.12
C THR A 45 22.22 -11.74 -24.97
N PHE A 46 21.04 -11.15 -25.21
CA PHE A 46 20.84 -9.70 -25.17
C PHE A 46 21.04 -9.14 -23.76
N ASN A 47 21.98 -8.22 -23.62
CA ASN A 47 22.22 -7.48 -22.37
C ASN A 47 21.45 -6.17 -22.38
N PHE A 48 20.52 -6.04 -21.42
CA PHE A 48 19.85 -4.77 -21.19
C PHE A 48 20.79 -3.80 -20.46
N PRO A 49 21.08 -2.63 -21.01
CA PRO A 49 22.08 -1.72 -20.46
C PRO A 49 21.69 -1.12 -19.10
N TYR A 50 20.39 -1.13 -18.75
CA TYR A 50 19.85 -0.49 -17.53
C TYR A 50 19.22 -1.45 -16.53
N CYS A 51 19.35 -2.77 -16.72
CA CYS A 51 18.68 -3.75 -15.88
C CYS A 51 19.55 -5.00 -15.73
N ASP A 52 20.21 -5.12 -14.60
CA ASP A 52 21.08 -6.24 -14.27
C ASP A 52 20.31 -7.55 -14.06
N ASP A 53 21.04 -8.66 -14.11
CA ASP A 53 20.51 -9.97 -13.79
C ASP A 53 20.31 -10.13 -12.28
N VAL A 54 19.12 -10.61 -11.88
CA VAL A 54 18.78 -10.88 -10.48
C VAL A 54 19.64 -11.98 -9.84
N VAL A 55 20.31 -12.80 -10.64
CA VAL A 55 21.22 -13.88 -10.17
C VAL A 55 22.36 -13.33 -9.29
N LYS A 56 22.71 -12.04 -9.41
CA LYS A 56 23.68 -11.41 -8.50
C LYS A 56 23.22 -11.40 -7.05
N TYR A 57 21.93 -11.60 -6.79
CA TYR A 57 21.33 -11.72 -5.48
C TYR A 57 20.87 -13.15 -5.20
N GLU A 58 21.29 -13.71 -4.09
CA GLU A 58 20.85 -15.00 -3.59
C GLU A 58 19.63 -14.84 -2.69
N LYS A 59 18.49 -15.38 -3.09
CA LYS A 59 17.29 -15.36 -2.26
C LYS A 59 17.48 -16.23 -1.02
N VAL A 60 17.29 -15.64 0.16
CA VAL A 60 17.46 -16.32 1.46
C VAL A 60 16.13 -16.76 2.03
N ALA A 61 15.13 -15.88 2.05
CA ALA A 61 13.81 -16.15 2.62
C ALA A 61 12.75 -15.25 1.99
N LYS A 62 11.50 -15.73 1.98
CA LYS A 62 10.33 -14.89 1.68
C LYS A 62 9.94 -14.15 2.96
N ILE A 63 9.80 -12.84 2.88
CA ILE A 63 9.52 -11.95 4.02
C ILE A 63 8.22 -11.16 3.88
N GLY A 64 7.56 -11.26 2.74
CA GLY A 64 6.29 -10.59 2.51
C GLY A 64 5.55 -11.17 1.32
N GLN A 65 4.24 -11.01 1.35
CA GLN A 65 3.34 -11.29 0.24
C GLN A 65 2.18 -10.32 0.31
N GLY A 66 1.92 -9.60 -0.75
CA GLY A 66 0.82 -8.65 -0.83
C GLY A 66 0.22 -8.59 -2.22
N THR A 67 -0.73 -7.71 -2.41
CA THR A 67 -1.42 -7.46 -3.70
C THR A 67 -0.44 -7.14 -4.83
N PHE A 68 0.71 -6.56 -4.52
CA PHE A 68 1.73 -6.12 -5.49
C PHE A 68 2.86 -7.14 -5.71
N GLY A 69 2.80 -8.33 -5.10
CA GLY A 69 3.75 -9.41 -5.31
C GLY A 69 4.41 -9.94 -4.05
N GLU A 70 5.43 -10.75 -4.28
CA GLU A 70 6.23 -11.40 -3.25
C GLU A 70 7.48 -10.56 -2.93
N VAL A 71 7.85 -10.49 -1.66
CA VAL A 71 9.08 -9.83 -1.20
C VAL A 71 10.02 -10.88 -0.59
N PHE A 72 11.28 -10.86 -1.02
CA PHE A 72 12.31 -11.78 -0.56
C PHE A 72 13.46 -11.01 0.10
N LYS A 73 13.93 -11.52 1.23
CA LYS A 73 15.27 -11.21 1.74
C LYS A 73 16.28 -11.91 0.85
N ALA A 74 17.26 -11.17 0.34
CA ALA A 74 18.31 -11.71 -0.51
C ALA A 74 19.67 -11.19 -0.09
N ARG A 75 20.74 -11.93 -0.43
CA ARG A 75 22.12 -11.63 -0.12
C ARG A 75 22.83 -11.21 -1.41
N ASP A 76 23.62 -10.14 -1.35
CA ASP A 76 24.47 -9.74 -2.47
C ASP A 76 25.65 -10.73 -2.59
N ARG A 77 25.79 -11.40 -3.75
CA ARG A 77 26.86 -12.38 -3.98
C ARG A 77 28.26 -11.74 -4.03
N LYS A 78 28.35 -10.44 -4.38
CA LYS A 78 29.61 -9.70 -4.35
C LYS A 78 29.99 -9.23 -2.94
N ASN A 79 28.97 -9.01 -2.10
CA ASN A 79 29.16 -8.61 -0.71
C ASN A 79 28.25 -9.44 0.22
N MET A 80 28.78 -10.57 0.68
CA MET A 80 28.05 -11.55 1.50
C MET A 80 27.49 -11.00 2.82
N LYS A 81 27.98 -9.85 3.28
CA LYS A 81 27.45 -9.15 4.47
C LYS A 81 26.27 -8.23 4.17
N LYS A 82 26.05 -7.90 2.88
CA LYS A 82 24.97 -6.99 2.46
C LYS A 82 23.71 -7.77 2.12
N PHE A 83 22.62 -7.45 2.81
CA PHE A 83 21.28 -7.92 2.48
C PHE A 83 20.50 -6.85 1.75
N VAL A 84 19.60 -7.29 0.88
CA VAL A 84 18.65 -6.47 0.13
C VAL A 84 17.26 -7.09 0.21
N ALA A 85 16.22 -6.29 -0.04
CA ALA A 85 14.86 -6.77 -0.25
C ALA A 85 14.54 -6.77 -1.74
N LEU A 86 14.10 -7.91 -2.26
CA LEU A 86 13.67 -8.08 -3.66
C LEU A 86 12.15 -8.13 -3.72
N LYS A 87 11.50 -7.09 -4.22
CA LYS A 87 10.06 -7.06 -4.49
C LYS A 87 9.83 -7.50 -5.94
N LYS A 88 9.18 -8.64 -6.11
CA LYS A 88 8.81 -9.18 -7.42
C LYS A 88 7.68 -8.35 -8.02
N VAL A 89 7.86 -7.88 -9.25
CA VAL A 89 6.81 -7.19 -10.01
C VAL A 89 5.87 -8.22 -10.61
N LEU A 90 4.57 -8.12 -10.32
CA LEU A 90 3.55 -8.97 -10.91
C LEU A 90 3.24 -8.50 -12.33
N MET A 91 3.31 -9.41 -13.27
CA MET A 91 3.01 -9.20 -14.69
C MET A 91 1.68 -9.91 -15.03
N GLU A 92 0.56 -9.36 -14.54
CA GLU A 92 -0.75 -10.02 -14.65
C GLU A 92 -1.25 -10.11 -16.11
N ASN A 93 -0.97 -9.07 -16.92
CA ASN A 93 -1.34 -9.03 -18.34
C ASN A 93 -0.10 -8.82 -19.19
N GLU A 94 0.66 -9.88 -19.44
CA GLU A 94 1.90 -9.84 -20.25
C GLU A 94 1.70 -9.29 -21.67
N LYS A 95 0.48 -9.36 -22.21
CA LYS A 95 0.15 -8.81 -23.53
C LYS A 95 0.19 -7.28 -23.57
N GLU A 96 0.00 -6.62 -22.42
CA GLU A 96 -0.02 -5.16 -22.28
C GLU A 96 1.36 -4.56 -21.93
N GLY A 97 2.39 -5.42 -21.72
CA GLY A 97 3.73 -4.99 -21.36
C GLY A 97 3.93 -4.77 -19.86
N PHE A 98 4.86 -3.87 -19.51
CA PHE A 98 5.21 -3.59 -18.11
C PHE A 98 4.07 -2.84 -17.39
N PRO A 99 3.64 -3.25 -16.18
CA PRO A 99 2.48 -2.67 -15.49
C PRO A 99 2.63 -1.17 -15.23
N ILE A 100 1.61 -0.38 -15.61
CA ILE A 100 1.61 1.08 -15.40
C ILE A 100 1.70 1.47 -13.91
N THR A 101 1.16 0.63 -13.03
CA THR A 101 1.25 0.79 -11.58
C THR A 101 2.70 0.68 -11.10
N ALA A 102 3.45 -0.31 -11.60
CA ALA A 102 4.86 -0.49 -11.28
C ALA A 102 5.72 0.65 -11.87
N LEU A 103 5.42 1.14 -13.07
CA LEU A 103 6.11 2.32 -13.64
C LEU A 103 5.88 3.58 -12.80
N ARG A 104 4.68 3.76 -12.26
CA ARG A 104 4.37 4.88 -11.37
C ARG A 104 5.13 4.76 -10.05
N GLU A 105 5.13 3.58 -9.43
CA GLU A 105 5.90 3.30 -8.21
C GLU A 105 7.39 3.60 -8.43
N LEU A 106 7.96 3.11 -9.53
CA LEU A 106 9.36 3.36 -9.90
C LEU A 106 9.69 4.85 -10.03
N LYS A 107 8.88 5.62 -10.75
CA LYS A 107 9.10 7.06 -10.92
C LYS A 107 9.07 7.79 -9.57
N ILE A 108 8.15 7.42 -8.69
CA ILE A 108 8.05 7.99 -7.34
C ILE A 108 9.30 7.63 -6.52
N LEU A 109 9.67 6.34 -6.48
CA LEU A 109 10.82 5.87 -5.71
C LEU A 109 12.16 6.44 -6.20
N GLN A 110 12.29 6.70 -7.50
CA GLN A 110 13.48 7.36 -8.06
C GLN A 110 13.57 8.83 -7.65
N LEU A 111 12.43 9.51 -7.49
CA LEU A 111 12.35 10.90 -7.05
C LEU A 111 12.64 11.03 -5.55
N LEU A 112 12.13 10.11 -4.73
CA LEU A 112 12.19 10.21 -3.28
C LEU A 112 13.54 9.68 -2.76
N LYS A 113 14.35 10.58 -2.16
CA LYS A 113 15.62 10.26 -1.51
C LYS A 113 15.65 10.91 -0.13
N HIS A 114 15.34 10.13 0.90
CA HIS A 114 15.24 10.60 2.28
C HIS A 114 15.53 9.47 3.27
N GLU A 115 16.10 9.79 4.43
CA GLU A 115 16.43 8.81 5.47
C GLU A 115 15.22 7.97 5.89
N ASN A 116 14.03 8.59 6.02
CA ASN A 116 12.80 7.93 6.46
C ASN A 116 11.91 7.41 5.32
N VAL A 117 12.47 7.25 4.12
CA VAL A 117 11.80 6.61 2.97
C VAL A 117 12.66 5.47 2.48
N VAL A 118 12.03 4.35 2.13
CA VAL A 118 12.73 3.19 1.59
C VAL A 118 13.51 3.57 0.33
N ASN A 119 14.78 3.13 0.25
CA ASN A 119 15.65 3.47 -0.87
C ASN A 119 15.61 2.37 -1.94
N LEU A 120 15.19 2.73 -3.15
CA LEU A 120 15.33 1.88 -4.33
C LEU A 120 16.80 1.94 -4.81
N ILE A 121 17.47 0.79 -4.79
CA ILE A 121 18.86 0.62 -5.24
C ILE A 121 18.89 0.53 -6.77
N GLU A 122 18.14 -0.43 -7.32
CA GLU A 122 18.11 -0.74 -8.76
C GLU A 122 16.91 -1.61 -9.12
N ILE A 123 16.79 -1.89 -10.41
CA ILE A 123 15.85 -2.85 -10.98
C ILE A 123 16.67 -4.01 -11.54
N CYS A 124 16.28 -5.24 -11.24
CA CYS A 124 16.86 -6.44 -11.81
C CYS A 124 15.80 -7.27 -12.54
N ARG A 125 16.25 -8.14 -13.43
CA ARG A 125 15.37 -9.08 -14.14
C ARG A 125 15.98 -10.49 -14.13
N THR A 126 15.13 -11.49 -14.36
CA THR A 126 15.61 -12.82 -14.78
C THR A 126 15.96 -12.78 -16.26
N ARG A 127 17.01 -13.48 -16.67
CA ARG A 127 17.28 -13.69 -18.11
C ARG A 127 16.17 -14.53 -18.73
N PRO A 128 15.70 -14.20 -19.93
CA PRO A 128 14.83 -15.07 -20.70
C PRO A 128 15.56 -16.38 -21.00
N SER A 129 14.89 -17.50 -20.78
CA SER A 129 15.43 -18.83 -21.06
C SER A 129 14.29 -19.80 -21.40
N GLN A 130 14.60 -20.95 -21.92
CA GLN A 130 13.60 -21.99 -22.19
C GLN A 130 12.83 -22.39 -20.92
N HIS A 131 13.49 -22.42 -19.75
CA HIS A 131 12.87 -22.76 -18.46
C HIS A 131 11.78 -21.77 -18.03
N ASN A 132 11.91 -20.50 -18.38
CA ASN A 132 10.91 -19.47 -18.05
C ASN A 132 10.07 -19.06 -19.27
N LYS A 133 10.03 -19.89 -20.33
CA LYS A 133 9.32 -19.65 -21.58
C LYS A 133 9.68 -18.30 -22.22
N TYR A 134 10.97 -17.93 -22.14
CA TYR A 134 11.52 -16.66 -22.64
C TYR A 134 10.89 -15.40 -22.03
N LYS A 135 10.32 -15.53 -20.82
CA LYS A 135 9.70 -14.41 -20.08
C LYS A 135 10.64 -13.90 -18.98
N SER A 136 10.83 -12.60 -18.92
CA SER A 136 11.58 -11.97 -17.85
C SER A 136 10.68 -11.60 -16.66
N THR A 137 11.10 -11.95 -15.46
CA THR A 137 10.50 -11.47 -14.23
C THR A 137 11.34 -10.31 -13.69
N PHE A 138 10.69 -9.19 -13.35
CA PHE A 138 11.36 -8.00 -12.83
C PHE A 138 11.30 -7.94 -11.30
N TYR A 139 12.33 -7.39 -10.71
CA TYR A 139 12.46 -7.19 -9.28
C TYR A 139 12.91 -5.78 -8.98
N LEU A 140 12.23 -5.12 -8.04
CA LEU A 140 12.70 -3.89 -7.41
C LEU A 140 13.61 -4.26 -6.25
N VAL A 141 14.81 -3.72 -6.23
CA VAL A 141 15.83 -4.00 -5.22
C VAL A 141 15.91 -2.83 -4.26
N PHE A 142 15.66 -3.09 -2.97
CA PHE A 142 15.68 -2.11 -1.90
C PHE A 142 16.74 -2.42 -0.86
N ASP A 143 17.15 -1.41 -0.10
CA ASP A 143 17.87 -1.64 1.14
C ASP A 143 17.02 -2.51 2.07
N PHE A 144 17.68 -3.46 2.75
CA PHE A 144 16.98 -4.37 3.65
C PHE A 144 16.76 -3.71 5.01
N CYS A 145 15.51 -3.80 5.51
CA CYS A 145 15.16 -3.47 6.88
C CYS A 145 14.85 -4.76 7.64
N GLU A 146 15.27 -4.85 8.87
CA GLU A 146 15.16 -6.07 9.68
C GLU A 146 13.74 -6.33 10.19
N HIS A 147 12.94 -5.27 10.37
CA HIS A 147 11.63 -5.37 11.01
C HIS A 147 10.58 -4.53 10.27
N ASP A 148 9.32 -4.91 10.39
CA ASP A 148 8.19 -3.99 10.24
C ASP A 148 7.57 -3.68 11.61
N LEU A 149 6.90 -2.53 11.72
CA LEU A 149 6.31 -2.08 12.98
C LEU A 149 5.20 -3.01 13.47
N ALA A 150 4.39 -3.58 12.56
CA ALA A 150 3.33 -4.53 12.92
C ALA A 150 3.92 -5.81 13.52
N GLY A 151 5.02 -6.32 12.96
CA GLY A 151 5.75 -7.47 13.50
C GLY A 151 6.35 -7.19 14.87
N LEU A 152 6.94 -5.99 15.08
CA LEU A 152 7.44 -5.57 16.38
C LEU A 152 6.30 -5.45 17.42
N LEU A 153 5.16 -4.86 17.05
CA LEU A 153 4.00 -4.72 17.93
C LEU A 153 3.33 -6.07 18.25
N SER A 154 3.42 -7.04 17.36
CA SER A 154 2.88 -8.40 17.58
C SER A 154 3.75 -9.21 18.55
N ASN A 155 5.03 -8.91 18.69
CA ASN A 155 5.93 -9.62 19.58
C ASN A 155 5.82 -9.09 21.01
N VAL A 156 5.33 -9.93 21.91
CA VAL A 156 5.11 -9.59 23.33
C VAL A 156 6.39 -9.23 24.09
N ASN A 157 7.55 -9.68 23.60
CA ASN A 157 8.85 -9.40 24.20
C ASN A 157 9.39 -8.01 23.82
N VAL A 158 8.87 -7.41 22.74
CA VAL A 158 9.22 -6.06 22.35
C VAL A 158 8.38 -5.06 23.14
N LYS A 159 9.02 -4.19 23.91
CA LYS A 159 8.36 -3.14 24.68
C LYS A 159 8.99 -1.81 24.33
N PHE A 160 8.15 -0.88 23.89
CA PHE A 160 8.58 0.48 23.60
C PHE A 160 8.43 1.36 24.84
N SER A 161 9.47 2.07 25.22
CA SER A 161 9.38 3.20 26.17
C SER A 161 8.69 4.40 25.50
N LEU A 162 8.27 5.39 26.29
CA LEU A 162 7.66 6.61 25.75
C LEU A 162 8.63 7.36 24.80
N GLY A 163 9.91 7.45 25.19
CA GLY A 163 10.94 8.10 24.33
C GLY A 163 11.15 7.38 22.99
N GLU A 164 11.08 6.04 22.97
CA GLU A 164 11.16 5.25 21.75
C GLU A 164 9.90 5.40 20.87
N ILE A 165 8.70 5.47 21.47
CA ILE A 165 7.46 5.77 20.75
C ILE A 165 7.56 7.16 20.10
N LYS A 166 8.05 8.17 20.83
CA LYS A 166 8.31 9.52 20.32
C LYS A 166 9.25 9.46 19.12
N LYS A 167 10.33 8.68 19.20
CA LYS A 167 11.29 8.54 18.09
C LYS A 167 10.68 7.89 16.86
N VAL A 168 9.89 6.83 17.03
CA VAL A 168 9.15 6.19 15.92
C VAL A 168 8.23 7.21 15.24
N MET A 169 7.41 7.91 16.02
CA MET A 169 6.46 8.89 15.47
C MET A 169 7.16 10.10 14.85
N GLN A 170 8.25 10.58 15.42
CA GLN A 170 9.06 11.65 14.86
C GLN A 170 9.60 11.28 13.47
N GLN A 171 10.18 10.08 13.32
CA GLN A 171 10.71 9.60 12.06
C GLN A 171 9.59 9.37 11.03
N LEU A 172 8.44 8.82 11.45
CA LEU A 172 7.28 8.60 10.60
C LEU A 172 6.75 9.93 10.04
N LEU A 173 6.56 10.92 10.90
CA LEU A 173 6.08 12.24 10.50
C LEU A 173 7.12 13.00 9.65
N ASN A 174 8.42 12.84 9.91
CA ASN A 174 9.48 13.37 9.04
C ASN A 174 9.41 12.78 7.62
N GLY A 175 9.20 11.46 7.52
CA GLY A 175 8.99 10.79 6.23
C GLY A 175 7.75 11.32 5.50
N LEU A 176 6.62 11.49 6.20
CA LEU A 176 5.40 12.07 5.63
C LEU A 176 5.60 13.52 5.21
N TYR A 177 6.23 14.35 6.05
CA TYR A 177 6.56 15.74 5.70
C TYR A 177 7.36 15.82 4.39
N TYR A 178 8.38 14.96 4.25
CA TYR A 178 9.21 14.91 3.04
C TYR A 178 8.41 14.53 1.79
N ILE A 179 7.62 13.45 1.83
CA ILE A 179 6.86 13.01 0.64
C ILE A 179 5.76 14.02 0.28
N HIS A 180 5.08 14.61 1.27
CA HIS A 180 4.04 15.62 1.03
C HIS A 180 4.64 16.92 0.46
N SER A 181 5.84 17.33 0.90
CA SER A 181 6.58 18.45 0.33
C SER A 181 6.96 18.21 -1.14
N ASN A 182 7.23 16.96 -1.51
CA ASN A 182 7.45 16.52 -2.89
C ASN A 182 6.14 16.23 -3.65
N LYS A 183 4.99 16.62 -3.10
CA LYS A 183 3.66 16.43 -3.72
C LYS A 183 3.30 14.97 -3.99
N ILE A 184 3.73 14.08 -3.12
CA ILE A 184 3.39 12.64 -3.17
C ILE A 184 2.51 12.29 -1.96
N LEU A 185 1.43 11.56 -2.19
CA LEU A 185 0.62 10.88 -1.18
C LEU A 185 1.02 9.41 -1.11
N HIS A 186 1.15 8.87 0.09
CA HIS A 186 1.45 7.45 0.30
C HIS A 186 0.24 6.57 0.03
N ARG A 187 -0.90 6.88 0.64
CA ARG A 187 -2.22 6.25 0.48
C ARG A 187 -2.34 4.79 0.93
N ASP A 188 -1.35 4.26 1.64
CA ASP A 188 -1.45 2.97 2.32
C ASP A 188 -0.66 2.97 3.65
N MET A 189 -0.93 3.99 4.47
CA MET A 189 -0.33 4.09 5.80
C MET A 189 -0.92 3.02 6.73
N LYS A 190 -0.06 2.08 7.16
CA LYS A 190 -0.35 1.01 8.14
C LYS A 190 0.95 0.57 8.79
N ALA A 191 0.86 -0.07 9.96
CA ALA A 191 2.05 -0.50 10.70
C ALA A 191 2.95 -1.46 9.92
N ALA A 192 2.41 -2.33 9.06
CA ALA A 192 3.18 -3.24 8.22
C ALA A 192 4.00 -2.53 7.11
N ASN A 193 3.61 -1.31 6.72
CA ASN A 193 4.34 -0.49 5.73
C ASN A 193 5.35 0.47 6.38
N VAL A 194 5.53 0.40 7.69
CA VAL A 194 6.55 1.13 8.45
C VAL A 194 7.69 0.17 8.77
N LEU A 195 8.77 0.25 8.01
CA LEU A 195 9.94 -0.62 8.21
C LEU A 195 10.94 0.04 9.17
N ILE A 196 11.71 -0.79 9.87
CA ILE A 196 12.73 -0.34 10.81
C ILE A 196 14.01 -1.15 10.59
N THR A 197 15.12 -0.44 10.39
CA THR A 197 16.43 -1.07 10.25
C THR A 197 16.95 -1.53 11.62
N LYS A 198 17.94 -2.42 11.63
CA LYS A 198 18.64 -2.85 12.85
C LYS A 198 19.22 -1.67 13.67
N ASN A 199 19.50 -0.55 13.03
CA ASN A 199 20.04 0.66 13.66
C ASN A 199 18.94 1.63 14.17
N GLY A 200 17.67 1.22 14.11
CA GLY A 200 16.56 2.05 14.60
C GLY A 200 16.08 3.13 13.63
N ILE A 201 16.51 3.09 12.38
CA ILE A 201 16.04 4.03 11.36
C ILE A 201 14.73 3.52 10.76
N LEU A 202 13.67 4.33 10.88
CA LEU A 202 12.37 4.07 10.29
C LEU A 202 12.36 4.45 8.81
N LYS A 203 11.69 3.63 8.02
CA LYS A 203 11.52 3.83 6.57
C LYS A 203 10.08 3.58 6.14
N LEU A 204 9.42 4.59 5.56
CA LEU A 204 8.13 4.41 4.88
C LEU A 204 8.34 3.53 3.64
N ALA A 205 7.50 2.52 3.48
CA ALA A 205 7.62 1.51 2.43
C ALA A 205 6.29 1.23 1.74
N ASP A 206 6.35 0.51 0.63
CA ASP A 206 5.22 0.13 -0.23
C ASP A 206 4.49 1.32 -0.86
N PHE A 207 5.16 1.93 -1.84
CA PHE A 207 4.63 3.03 -2.65
C PHE A 207 3.74 2.56 -3.83
N GLY A 208 3.30 1.30 -3.83
CA GLY A 208 2.46 0.73 -4.89
C GLY A 208 1.12 1.45 -5.08
N LEU A 209 0.57 2.05 -4.02
CA LEU A 209 -0.61 2.90 -4.07
C LEU A 209 -0.29 4.40 -4.08
N ALA A 210 0.98 4.79 -4.00
CA ALA A 210 1.36 6.20 -3.96
C ALA A 210 1.00 6.95 -5.24
N ARG A 211 0.77 8.26 -5.12
CA ARG A 211 0.39 9.13 -6.23
C ARG A 211 0.85 10.56 -6.03
N ALA A 212 1.27 11.19 -7.12
CA ALA A 212 1.44 12.64 -7.14
C ALA A 212 0.09 13.36 -6.98
N PHE A 213 0.07 14.44 -6.22
CA PHE A 213 -1.09 15.31 -6.09
C PHE A 213 -0.77 16.73 -6.52
N SER A 214 -1.80 17.43 -7.00
CA SER A 214 -1.70 18.84 -7.37
C SER A 214 -2.67 19.65 -6.53
N VAL A 215 -2.23 20.83 -6.09
CA VAL A 215 -3.15 21.85 -5.57
C VAL A 215 -3.77 22.50 -6.80
N SER A 216 -5.08 22.38 -6.97
CA SER A 216 -5.78 22.96 -8.11
C SER A 216 -5.60 24.47 -8.16
N LYS A 217 -4.91 24.96 -9.19
CA LYS A 217 -4.77 26.41 -9.45
C LYS A 217 -5.98 27.01 -10.19
N THR A 218 -6.82 26.17 -10.78
CA THR A 218 -7.90 26.56 -11.70
C THR A 218 -9.32 26.26 -11.16
N GLY A 219 -9.45 25.91 -9.87
CA GLY A 219 -10.75 25.51 -9.30
C GLY A 219 -11.27 24.13 -9.77
N GLN A 220 -10.56 23.48 -10.69
CA GLN A 220 -10.92 22.13 -11.14
C GLN A 220 -10.58 21.10 -10.08
N GLN A 221 -11.57 20.39 -9.57
CA GLN A 221 -11.38 19.37 -8.55
C GLN A 221 -10.61 18.15 -9.10
N ASN A 222 -9.67 17.64 -8.30
CA ASN A 222 -9.05 16.36 -8.59
C ASN A 222 -10.07 15.21 -8.50
N ARG A 223 -9.90 14.19 -9.34
CA ARG A 223 -10.73 12.98 -9.31
C ARG A 223 -9.85 11.76 -9.07
N TYR A 224 -9.40 11.60 -7.84
CA TYR A 224 -8.61 10.44 -7.44
C TYR A 224 -9.49 9.23 -7.13
N THR A 225 -8.91 8.03 -7.17
CA THR A 225 -9.58 6.81 -6.70
C THR A 225 -9.72 6.90 -5.17
N ASN A 226 -10.93 6.72 -4.66
CA ASN A 226 -11.23 6.76 -3.22
C ASN A 226 -11.12 5.39 -2.53
N ARG A 227 -11.16 4.27 -3.28
CA ARG A 227 -10.92 2.92 -2.76
C ARG A 227 -9.43 2.63 -2.65
N VAL A 228 -8.76 3.39 -1.81
CA VAL A 228 -7.35 3.25 -1.44
C VAL A 228 -7.24 3.18 0.08
N VAL A 229 -6.08 2.89 0.60
CA VAL A 229 -5.80 2.68 2.02
C VAL A 229 -6.44 1.39 2.55
N THR A 230 -5.70 0.61 3.31
CA THR A 230 -6.21 -0.55 4.04
C THR A 230 -7.37 -0.13 4.95
N LEU A 231 -8.49 -0.85 4.93
CA LEU A 231 -9.77 -0.43 5.52
C LEU A 231 -9.65 0.10 6.95
N TRP A 232 -8.90 -0.58 7.81
CA TRP A 232 -8.76 -0.20 9.23
C TRP A 232 -8.05 1.14 9.46
N TYR A 233 -7.30 1.62 8.46
CA TYR A 233 -6.57 2.90 8.48
C TYR A 233 -7.17 3.93 7.51
N ARG A 234 -8.31 3.61 6.87
CA ARG A 234 -8.95 4.48 5.89
C ARG A 234 -9.70 5.61 6.60
N PRO A 235 -9.42 6.87 6.24
CA PRO A 235 -10.04 8.04 6.86
C PRO A 235 -11.50 8.21 6.42
N PRO A 236 -12.30 8.97 7.22
CA PRO A 236 -13.73 9.14 6.95
C PRO A 236 -14.04 9.80 5.61
N GLU A 237 -13.21 10.74 5.13
CA GLU A 237 -13.41 11.39 3.83
C GLU A 237 -13.39 10.39 2.67
N LEU A 238 -12.48 9.40 2.70
CA LEU A 238 -12.43 8.36 1.67
C LEU A 238 -13.61 7.42 1.75
N LEU A 239 -14.05 7.08 2.97
CA LEU A 239 -15.23 6.23 3.20
C LEU A 239 -16.53 6.93 2.76
N LEU A 240 -16.56 8.26 2.82
CA LEU A 240 -17.69 9.08 2.36
C LEU A 240 -17.60 9.45 0.87
N GLY A 241 -16.62 8.93 0.15
CA GLY A 241 -16.55 9.05 -1.30
C GLY A 241 -15.77 10.26 -1.81
N ASP A 242 -15.03 10.97 -0.98
CA ASP A 242 -14.20 12.09 -1.44
C ASP A 242 -13.18 11.61 -2.49
N ARG A 243 -13.11 12.32 -3.60
CA ARG A 243 -12.15 12.09 -4.69
C ARG A 243 -11.14 13.23 -4.84
N ASN A 244 -11.31 14.31 -4.06
CA ASN A 244 -10.43 15.48 -4.08
C ASN A 244 -9.65 15.61 -2.76
N TYR A 245 -9.11 14.51 -2.30
CA TYR A 245 -8.36 14.42 -1.05
C TYR A 245 -6.87 14.75 -1.22
N GLY A 246 -6.18 14.95 -0.10
CA GLY A 246 -4.77 15.31 -0.04
C GLY A 246 -4.04 14.70 1.15
N PRO A 247 -2.93 15.33 1.61
CA PRO A 247 -2.09 14.88 2.72
C PRO A 247 -2.79 14.42 3.99
N PRO A 248 -3.94 15.01 4.42
CA PRO A 248 -4.64 14.56 5.61
C PRO A 248 -5.00 13.08 5.65
N VAL A 249 -5.14 12.40 4.49
CA VAL A 249 -5.43 10.96 4.46
C VAL A 249 -4.30 10.13 5.08
N ASP A 250 -3.04 10.52 4.86
CA ASP A 250 -1.87 9.85 5.42
C ASP A 250 -1.70 10.17 6.91
N LEU A 251 -2.09 11.39 7.34
CA LEU A 251 -2.03 11.79 8.76
C LEU A 251 -3.06 11.07 9.61
N TRP A 252 -4.23 10.74 9.07
CA TRP A 252 -5.18 9.85 9.74
C TRP A 252 -4.56 8.48 10.00
N GLY A 253 -3.92 7.88 8.99
CA GLY A 253 -3.19 6.63 9.13
C GLY A 253 -2.08 6.72 10.17
N ALA A 254 -1.32 7.83 10.19
CA ALA A 254 -0.31 8.10 11.22
C ALA A 254 -0.92 8.13 12.64
N GLY A 255 -2.10 8.75 12.81
CA GLY A 255 -2.85 8.73 14.07
C GLY A 255 -3.26 7.33 14.50
N CYS A 256 -3.74 6.50 13.56
CA CYS A 256 -4.07 5.10 13.82
C CYS A 256 -2.82 4.31 14.25
N ILE A 257 -1.70 4.45 13.55
CA ILE A 257 -0.42 3.81 13.88
C ILE A 257 0.08 4.29 15.25
N MET A 258 -0.02 5.59 15.54
CA MET A 258 0.38 6.14 16.83
C MET A 258 -0.41 5.47 17.98
N ALA A 259 -1.72 5.38 17.88
CA ALA A 259 -2.53 4.70 18.88
C ALA A 259 -2.14 3.21 19.03
N GLU A 260 -1.84 2.56 17.91
CA GLU A 260 -1.44 1.15 17.86
C GLU A 260 -0.11 0.88 18.60
N MET A 261 0.78 1.88 18.74
CA MET A 261 2.00 1.76 19.55
C MET A 261 1.71 1.40 21.01
N TRP A 262 0.57 1.82 21.55
CA TRP A 262 0.16 1.46 22.92
C TRP A 262 -0.83 0.32 22.99
N THR A 263 -1.81 0.26 22.06
CA THR A 263 -2.83 -0.80 22.05
C THR A 263 -2.30 -2.12 21.50
N ARG A 264 -1.20 -2.07 20.75
CA ARG A 264 -0.52 -3.20 20.07
C ARG A 264 -1.40 -3.93 19.05
N SER A 265 -2.49 -3.31 18.65
CA SER A 265 -3.40 -3.78 17.61
C SER A 265 -4.14 -2.58 17.00
N PRO A 266 -4.57 -2.67 15.74
CA PRO A 266 -5.32 -1.60 15.10
C PRO A 266 -6.57 -1.23 15.91
N ILE A 267 -6.82 0.07 16.09
CA ILE A 267 -7.85 0.59 17.01
C ILE A 267 -9.28 0.52 16.44
N MET A 268 -9.42 0.43 15.13
CA MET A 268 -10.72 0.40 14.43
C MET A 268 -10.68 -0.69 13.36
N GLN A 269 -11.19 -1.90 13.66
CA GLN A 269 -11.13 -3.07 12.79
C GLN A 269 -12.51 -3.39 12.22
N GLY A 270 -12.99 -2.58 11.24
CA GLY A 270 -14.23 -2.84 10.53
C GLY A 270 -14.06 -3.94 9.46
N ASN A 271 -15.08 -4.77 9.28
CA ASN A 271 -15.13 -5.77 8.22
C ASN A 271 -15.73 -5.20 6.91
N THR A 272 -16.47 -4.09 7.02
CA THR A 272 -17.06 -3.37 5.88
C THR A 272 -16.83 -1.87 6.03
N GLU A 273 -16.96 -1.10 4.93
CA GLU A 273 -16.82 0.35 4.94
C GLU A 273 -17.84 1.02 5.90
N ILE A 274 -19.06 0.50 5.96
CA ILE A 274 -20.13 0.99 6.87
C ILE A 274 -19.75 0.72 8.33
N GLN A 275 -19.26 -0.50 8.62
CA GLN A 275 -18.80 -0.83 9.96
C GLN A 275 -17.58 0.02 10.36
N GLN A 276 -16.68 0.29 9.43
CA GLN A 276 -15.53 1.16 9.68
C GLN A 276 -15.98 2.59 10.02
N LEU A 277 -16.93 3.16 9.28
CA LEU A 277 -17.53 4.45 9.60
C LEU A 277 -18.22 4.45 10.97
N THR A 278 -18.93 3.37 11.31
CA THR A 278 -19.55 3.22 12.62
C THR A 278 -18.52 3.26 13.75
N LEU A 279 -17.41 2.53 13.61
CA LEU A 279 -16.30 2.54 14.57
C LEU A 279 -15.64 3.91 14.69
N ILE A 280 -15.45 4.60 13.56
CA ILE A 280 -14.94 5.98 13.54
C ILE A 280 -15.89 6.90 14.31
N CYS A 281 -17.19 6.86 14.05
CA CYS A 281 -18.16 7.69 14.77
C CYS A 281 -18.20 7.37 16.28
N GLN A 282 -18.10 6.11 16.67
CA GLN A 282 -18.06 5.71 18.08
C GLN A 282 -16.82 6.23 18.83
N LEU A 283 -15.68 6.38 18.14
CA LEU A 283 -14.43 6.90 18.71
C LEU A 283 -14.34 8.42 18.58
N CYS A 284 -14.57 8.95 17.39
CA CYS A 284 -14.32 10.35 17.03
C CYS A 284 -15.54 11.26 17.11
N GLY A 285 -16.73 10.71 17.41
CA GLY A 285 -18.00 11.43 17.42
C GLY A 285 -18.76 11.35 16.11
N SER A 286 -20.05 11.73 16.13
CA SER A 286 -20.88 11.77 14.94
C SER A 286 -20.37 12.76 13.91
N ILE A 287 -20.47 12.38 12.63
CA ILE A 287 -20.13 13.25 11.51
C ILE A 287 -21.37 14.11 11.22
N THR A 288 -21.25 15.42 11.47
CA THR A 288 -22.30 16.43 11.25
C THR A 288 -21.72 17.64 10.52
N THR A 289 -22.58 18.46 9.91
CA THR A 289 -22.18 19.70 9.23
C THR A 289 -21.54 20.72 10.17
N ASP A 290 -21.92 20.73 11.46
CA ASP A 290 -21.33 21.60 12.47
C ASP A 290 -19.87 21.23 12.80
N ILE A 291 -19.57 19.91 12.85
CA ILE A 291 -18.25 19.40 13.13
C ILE A 291 -17.36 19.46 11.90
N TRP A 292 -17.94 19.13 10.75
CA TRP A 292 -17.27 19.08 9.44
C TRP A 292 -18.07 19.84 8.38
N PRO A 293 -17.88 21.16 8.29
CA PRO A 293 -18.55 21.98 7.27
C PRO A 293 -18.22 21.50 5.84
N GLY A 294 -19.25 21.32 5.03
CA GLY A 294 -19.13 20.85 3.65
C GLY A 294 -19.16 19.34 3.47
N VAL A 295 -19.29 18.55 4.55
CA VAL A 295 -19.37 17.08 4.47
C VAL A 295 -20.59 16.62 3.67
N GLU A 296 -21.66 17.41 3.65
CA GLU A 296 -22.89 17.17 2.89
C GLU A 296 -22.67 17.12 1.37
N SER A 297 -21.57 17.68 0.89
CA SER A 297 -21.19 17.64 -0.53
C SER A 297 -20.55 16.31 -0.93
N LEU A 298 -20.18 15.46 0.03
CA LEU A 298 -19.60 14.16 -0.25
C LEU A 298 -20.65 13.17 -0.75
N GLU A 299 -20.29 12.43 -1.80
CA GLU A 299 -21.22 11.57 -2.56
C GLU A 299 -22.01 10.58 -1.68
N LEU A 300 -21.36 10.00 -0.66
CA LEU A 300 -21.93 8.94 0.16
C LEU A 300 -22.54 9.46 1.47
N PHE A 301 -22.30 10.70 1.89
CA PHE A 301 -22.75 11.22 3.17
C PHE A 301 -24.26 11.09 3.38
N ASN A 302 -25.07 11.44 2.37
CA ASN A 302 -26.52 11.33 2.42
C ASN A 302 -27.07 9.95 2.02
N LYS A 303 -26.19 9.04 1.56
CA LYS A 303 -26.59 7.70 1.11
C LYS A 303 -26.33 6.63 2.18
N VAL A 304 -25.51 6.94 3.20
CA VAL A 304 -25.12 6.01 4.26
C VAL A 304 -25.75 6.45 5.58
N GLU A 305 -26.34 5.51 6.30
CA GLU A 305 -26.85 5.75 7.64
C GLU A 305 -25.68 5.81 8.64
N LEU A 306 -25.40 7.00 9.17
CA LEU A 306 -24.33 7.25 10.12
C LEU A 306 -24.85 7.32 11.57
N PRO A 307 -24.12 6.82 12.56
CA PRO A 307 -24.49 6.93 13.98
C PRO A 307 -24.63 8.39 14.40
N ARG A 308 -25.81 8.73 14.96
CA ARG A 308 -26.09 10.08 15.47
C ARG A 308 -25.85 10.15 16.98
N GLY A 309 -25.65 11.38 17.49
CA GLY A 309 -25.53 11.64 18.94
C GLY A 309 -24.27 11.07 19.59
N GLN A 310 -23.30 10.59 18.82
CA GLN A 310 -22.02 10.12 19.37
C GLN A 310 -21.14 11.30 19.76
N LYS A 311 -20.70 11.30 21.01
CA LYS A 311 -19.70 12.29 21.51
C LYS A 311 -18.29 11.82 21.12
N ARG A 312 -17.38 12.78 20.88
CA ARG A 312 -15.96 12.50 20.67
C ARG A 312 -15.35 11.93 21.93
N LYS A 313 -14.70 10.75 21.85
CA LYS A 313 -14.17 9.99 22.99
C LYS A 313 -12.72 9.55 22.78
N VAL A 314 -11.98 10.18 21.84
CA VAL A 314 -10.60 9.76 21.50
C VAL A 314 -9.74 9.76 22.75
N LYS A 315 -9.66 10.90 23.47
CA LYS A 315 -8.86 11.02 24.70
C LYS A 315 -9.35 10.07 25.81
N GLU A 316 -10.66 9.97 26.00
CA GLU A 316 -11.27 9.11 27.01
C GLU A 316 -10.98 7.62 26.76
N ARG A 317 -11.21 7.15 25.53
CA ARG A 317 -11.02 5.74 25.14
C ARG A 317 -9.56 5.30 25.13
N LEU A 318 -8.65 6.21 24.81
CA LEU A 318 -7.22 5.91 24.75
C LEU A 318 -6.51 6.13 26.11
N LYS A 319 -7.07 6.90 27.03
CA LYS A 319 -6.50 7.16 28.37
C LYS A 319 -6.08 5.90 29.15
N PRO A 320 -6.78 4.75 29.10
CA PRO A 320 -6.33 3.53 29.77
C PRO A 320 -4.96 3.03 29.29
N TYR A 321 -4.64 3.26 28.02
CA TYR A 321 -3.42 2.82 27.35
C TYR A 321 -2.35 3.92 27.33
N VAL A 322 -2.76 5.15 27.00
CA VAL A 322 -1.89 6.31 26.79
C VAL A 322 -1.97 7.21 28.03
N LYS A 323 -0.93 7.17 28.87
CA LYS A 323 -0.87 7.96 30.12
C LYS A 323 -0.36 9.36 29.91
N ASP A 324 0.44 9.57 28.87
CA ASP A 324 1.02 10.88 28.55
C ASP A 324 -0.06 11.81 27.98
N PRO A 325 -0.27 13.02 28.57
CA PRO A 325 -1.31 13.94 28.13
C PRO A 325 -1.02 14.54 26.75
N TYR A 326 0.25 14.77 26.41
CA TYR A 326 0.64 15.31 25.11
C TYR A 326 0.43 14.29 24.00
N ALA A 327 0.69 12.99 24.28
CA ALA A 327 0.35 11.91 23.36
C ALA A 327 -1.16 11.85 23.09
N CYS A 328 -1.98 11.97 24.13
CA CYS A 328 -3.43 12.02 23.99
C CYS A 328 -3.90 13.23 23.17
N ASP A 329 -3.26 14.38 23.31
CA ASP A 329 -3.59 15.59 22.56
C ASP A 329 -3.20 15.46 21.08
N LEU A 330 -1.98 14.97 20.79
CA LEU A 330 -1.55 14.75 19.41
C LEU A 330 -2.42 13.72 18.70
N LEU A 331 -2.77 12.60 19.37
CA LEU A 331 -3.70 11.61 18.85
C LEU A 331 -5.06 12.22 18.50
N ASP A 332 -5.56 13.09 19.38
CA ASP A 332 -6.83 13.78 19.14
C ASP A 332 -6.76 14.69 17.91
N ARG A 333 -5.65 15.40 17.70
CA ARG A 333 -5.44 16.26 16.52
C ARG A 333 -5.25 15.48 15.22
N LEU A 334 -4.60 14.30 15.27
CA LEU A 334 -4.43 13.45 14.09
C LEU A 334 -5.71 12.72 13.68
N LEU A 335 -6.60 12.42 14.65
CA LEU A 335 -7.88 11.73 14.41
C LEU A 335 -9.06 12.72 14.34
N MET A 336 -8.86 13.92 13.79
CA MET A 336 -9.93 14.86 13.48
C MET A 336 -10.74 14.39 12.27
N LEU A 337 -12.08 14.44 12.40
CA LEU A 337 -13.02 14.03 11.33
C LEU A 337 -12.89 14.95 10.12
N ASP A 338 -12.92 16.26 10.33
CA ASP A 338 -12.71 17.26 9.27
C ASP A 338 -11.23 17.25 8.83
N PRO A 339 -10.91 16.85 7.59
CA PRO A 339 -9.53 16.79 7.12
C PRO A 339 -8.85 18.17 7.10
N LYS A 340 -9.61 19.28 7.04
CA LYS A 340 -9.04 20.64 7.08
C LYS A 340 -8.60 21.04 8.49
N LYS A 341 -9.18 20.43 9.53
CA LYS A 341 -8.82 20.67 10.95
C LYS A 341 -7.80 19.65 11.46
N ARG A 342 -7.57 18.57 10.72
CA ARG A 342 -6.58 17.53 11.06
C ARG A 342 -5.19 18.11 10.99
N ALA A 343 -4.35 17.84 12.02
CA ALA A 343 -2.96 18.27 12.02
C ALA A 343 -2.22 17.74 10.80
N ASP A 344 -1.49 18.58 10.10
CA ASP A 344 -0.52 18.17 9.07
C ASP A 344 0.80 17.70 9.71
N SER A 345 1.74 17.25 8.91
CA SER A 345 3.01 16.71 9.41
C SER A 345 3.88 17.78 10.07
N ASP A 346 3.82 19.04 9.63
CA ASP A 346 4.57 20.15 10.22
C ASP A 346 4.01 20.50 11.60
N ALA A 347 2.71 20.72 11.71
CA ALA A 347 2.05 20.99 12.99
C ALA A 347 2.23 19.83 13.98
N ALA A 348 2.20 18.57 13.50
CA ALA A 348 2.41 17.40 14.34
C ALA A 348 3.85 17.31 14.85
N LEU A 349 4.87 17.57 14.03
CA LEU A 349 6.28 17.58 14.44
C LEU A 349 6.61 18.68 15.45
N ASN A 350 5.92 19.83 15.37
CA ASN A 350 6.07 20.96 16.30
C ASN A 350 5.25 20.79 17.57
N HIS A 351 4.50 19.69 17.75
CA HIS A 351 3.67 19.45 18.92
C HIS A 351 4.53 19.13 20.16
N ASP A 352 4.10 19.62 21.34
CA ASP A 352 4.80 19.46 22.64
C ASP A 352 5.11 18.00 23.00
N PHE A 353 4.39 17.04 22.42
CA PHE A 353 4.69 15.62 22.58
C PHE A 353 6.15 15.26 22.29
N PHE A 354 6.78 15.92 21.33
CA PHE A 354 8.18 15.65 20.95
C PHE A 354 9.20 16.48 21.73
N TRP A 355 8.74 17.50 22.46
CA TRP A 355 9.59 18.50 23.11
C TRP A 355 9.50 18.49 24.64
N THR A 356 8.84 17.46 25.20
CA THR A 356 8.71 17.23 26.65
C THR A 356 9.42 15.93 27.04
N ASP A 357 9.84 15.84 28.32
CA ASP A 357 10.46 14.61 28.84
C ASP A 357 9.49 13.42 28.89
N PRO A 358 9.99 12.20 28.62
CA PRO A 358 11.29 11.89 28.06
C PRO A 358 11.39 12.30 26.60
N MET A 359 12.52 12.85 26.19
CA MET A 359 12.79 13.22 24.80
C MET A 359 12.82 11.98 23.88
N PRO A 360 12.62 12.14 22.54
CA PRO A 360 12.75 11.03 21.58
C PRO A 360 14.09 10.31 21.73
N THR A 361 14.03 8.99 21.96
CA THR A 361 15.20 8.15 22.27
C THR A 361 15.48 7.16 21.14
N ASP A 362 16.76 6.93 20.85
CA ASP A 362 17.22 5.99 19.83
C ASP A 362 16.71 4.55 20.09
N LEU A 363 16.28 3.88 19.02
CA LEU A 363 15.71 2.54 19.05
C LEU A 363 16.78 1.43 19.06
N SER A 364 18.04 1.75 18.75
CA SER A 364 19.11 0.75 18.54
C SER A 364 19.34 -0.15 19.76
N LYS A 365 19.25 0.42 20.97
CA LYS A 365 19.46 -0.34 22.22
C LYS A 365 18.36 -1.39 22.45
N MET A 366 17.13 -1.03 22.18
CA MET A 366 15.99 -1.95 22.27
C MET A 366 16.09 -3.03 21.19
N LEU A 367 16.36 -2.66 19.95
CA LEU A 367 16.47 -3.58 18.81
C LEU A 367 17.67 -4.50 18.91
N ALA A 368 18.78 -4.10 19.55
CA ALA A 368 19.94 -4.96 19.78
C ALA A 368 19.62 -6.23 20.61
N GLN A 369 18.53 -6.18 21.41
CA GLN A 369 18.03 -7.35 22.16
C GLN A 369 17.27 -8.33 21.26
N HIS A 370 16.94 -7.93 20.03
CA HIS A 370 16.11 -8.67 19.08
C HIS A 370 16.81 -8.83 17.74
N THR A 371 17.72 -9.80 17.65
CA THR A 371 18.59 -10.00 16.48
C THR A 371 17.87 -10.67 15.30
N GLN A 372 16.71 -11.32 15.52
CA GLN A 372 15.93 -11.95 14.47
C GLN A 372 15.02 -10.94 13.76
N SER A 373 14.88 -11.10 12.45
CA SER A 373 13.94 -10.30 11.68
C SER A 373 12.51 -10.52 12.16
N MET A 374 11.79 -9.42 12.43
CA MET A 374 10.38 -9.43 12.83
C MET A 374 9.55 -8.75 11.75
N PHE A 375 8.86 -9.57 10.98
CA PHE A 375 7.87 -9.13 10.02
C PHE A 375 6.51 -9.71 10.40
N GLU A 376 5.44 -8.94 10.21
CA GLU A 376 4.08 -9.41 10.45
C GLU A 376 3.80 -10.71 9.65
N TYR A 377 4.30 -10.80 8.43
CA TYR A 377 4.21 -11.99 7.59
C TYR A 377 4.79 -13.25 8.24
N LEU A 378 5.83 -13.12 9.07
CA LEU A 378 6.51 -14.23 9.76
C LEU A 378 5.91 -14.53 11.14
N ALA A 379 5.03 -13.65 11.63
CA ALA A 379 4.38 -13.87 12.93
C ALA A 379 3.42 -15.06 12.86
N PRO A 380 3.32 -15.89 13.92
CA PRO A 380 2.31 -16.92 13.98
C PRO A 380 0.91 -16.28 13.88
N PRO A 381 -0.07 -16.95 13.22
CA PRO A 381 -1.40 -16.41 13.07
C PRO A 381 -2.00 -16.09 14.44
N ARG A 382 -2.53 -14.88 14.59
CA ARG A 382 -3.19 -14.43 15.83
C ARG A 382 -4.35 -15.37 16.12
N ARG A 383 -4.33 -16.06 17.27
CA ARG A 383 -5.45 -16.90 17.68
C ARG A 383 -6.68 -16.00 17.84
N PRO A 384 -7.82 -16.31 17.20
CA PRO A 384 -9.07 -15.61 17.49
C PRO A 384 -9.48 -15.92 18.91
N GLY A 385 -9.31 -14.98 19.84
CA GLY A 385 -9.70 -15.26 21.24
C GLY A 385 -9.13 -14.37 22.34
N HIS A 386 -8.23 -13.44 22.05
CA HIS A 386 -7.76 -12.49 23.06
C HIS A 386 -8.19 -11.04 22.77
N MET A 387 -9.47 -10.85 22.40
CA MET A 387 -10.14 -9.60 22.76
C MET A 387 -10.38 -9.67 24.27
N ARG A 388 -9.58 -8.93 25.04
CA ARG A 388 -9.87 -8.72 26.46
C ARG A 388 -11.29 -8.17 26.56
N ALA A 389 -12.13 -8.89 27.28
CA ALA A 389 -13.51 -8.63 27.61
C ALA A 389 -13.72 -7.22 28.21
N ALA A 390 -13.85 -6.22 27.35
CA ALA A 390 -14.41 -4.92 27.69
C ALA A 390 -15.58 -4.52 26.78
N HIS A 391 -16.00 -5.40 25.86
CA HIS A 391 -17.10 -5.14 24.91
C HIS A 391 -18.15 -6.25 24.82
N SER A 392 -18.09 -7.31 25.66
CA SER A 392 -19.00 -8.47 25.56
C SER A 392 -20.28 -8.38 26.41
N GLN A 393 -20.62 -7.23 26.99
CA GLN A 393 -21.84 -7.13 27.80
C GLN A 393 -23.04 -6.37 27.16
N GLN A 394 -22.97 -6.03 25.85
CA GLN A 394 -24.10 -5.35 25.21
C GLN A 394 -24.58 -5.96 23.86
N MET A 395 -24.17 -7.17 23.51
CA MET A 395 -24.71 -7.85 22.31
C MET A 395 -25.19 -9.28 22.59
N ALA A 396 -25.98 -9.47 23.64
CA ALA A 396 -26.75 -10.69 23.85
C ALA A 396 -28.24 -10.38 23.81
N GLN A 397 -28.78 -10.05 22.62
CA GLN A 397 -30.20 -10.21 22.25
C GLN A 397 -30.43 -9.68 20.83
N ALA A 398 -30.18 -10.50 19.82
CA ALA A 398 -30.92 -10.47 18.56
C ALA A 398 -30.67 -11.80 17.83
N LYS A 399 -31.71 -12.60 17.69
CA LYS A 399 -31.73 -13.84 16.89
C LYS A 399 -31.63 -13.53 15.39
N PRO A 400 -31.00 -14.37 14.57
CA PRO A 400 -30.90 -14.16 13.12
C PRO A 400 -32.17 -14.62 12.41
N SER A 401 -32.71 -13.78 11.52
CA SER A 401 -33.60 -14.19 10.46
C SER A 401 -32.81 -14.42 9.17
N SER A 402 -33.00 -15.58 8.60
CA SER A 402 -32.45 -16.04 7.33
C SER A 402 -33.04 -15.29 6.15
N THR A 403 -32.18 -14.79 5.25
CA THR A 403 -32.46 -14.79 3.80
C THR A 403 -31.15 -14.81 3.03
N LEU A 404 -31.07 -15.76 2.12
CA LEU A 404 -30.05 -15.96 1.11
C LEU A 404 -30.03 -14.78 0.15
N ASP A 405 -28.84 -14.20 -0.15
CA ASP A 405 -28.57 -13.81 -1.51
C ASP A 405 -27.06 -13.77 -1.77
N GLY A 406 -26.67 -14.25 -2.98
CA GLY A 406 -25.31 -14.44 -3.37
C GLY A 406 -24.65 -13.13 -3.79
N GLY A 407 -23.47 -12.88 -3.29
CA GLY A 407 -22.67 -11.72 -3.64
C GLY A 407 -21.18 -11.98 -3.37
N PHE A 408 -20.40 -11.85 -4.38
CA PHE A 408 -18.95 -11.87 -4.53
C PHE A 408 -18.14 -11.74 -3.23
N GLN A 409 -17.38 -12.77 -2.93
CA GLN A 409 -16.32 -12.74 -1.91
C GLN A 409 -15.07 -12.04 -2.49
N ASP A 410 -14.87 -10.79 -2.16
CA ASP A 410 -13.56 -10.15 -2.23
C ASP A 410 -12.71 -10.62 -1.05
N ARG A 411 -11.81 -11.55 -1.31
CA ARG A 411 -10.74 -11.90 -0.38
C ARG A 411 -9.70 -10.80 -0.40
N VAL A 412 -9.77 -9.91 0.59
CA VAL A 412 -8.70 -8.97 0.92
C VAL A 412 -7.77 -9.65 1.91
N PHE A 413 -6.58 -10.01 1.45
CA PHE A 413 -5.43 -10.32 2.27
C PHE A 413 -4.41 -9.20 2.13
#